data_62a440547a120d64a043c1d7ffeba8b1
#
_entry.id   62a440547a120d64a043c1d7ffeba8b1
#
_cell.length_a   1.000
_cell.length_b   1.000
_cell.length_c   1.000
_cell.angle_alpha   90.00
_cell.angle_beta   90.00
_cell.angle_gamma   90.00
#
_symmetry.space_group_name_H-M   'P 1'
#
loop_
_entity.id
_entity.type
_entity.pdbx_description
1 polymer ?
#
loop_
_entity_poly.entity_id
_entity_poly.type
_entity_poly.pdbx_seq_one_letter_code
_entity_poly.pdbx_strand_id
1 'polypeptide(L)'
;FNYYSDSFDRPTSDLGVWISGFFGSGKSHFLKMLSYILENRNIGGVKTVEFFRKKFESDPATFMMIDKATRGETETILFNIDIEGFSNKDKTAVLRVFAKMFYNHLGLYGEDLKVAKLEQFIAKQGKTDEFRRVFEQKNGSPWVESRDAYAFFEDDVVDTLTAVLGMSETAARNWFNGTETAEISIAQLVSEIKDYVDSKPDNFRLLFMVDEVGQYIGTSTDLLLNLQSLVEELGAKCNGKVWVCCTGQEAINEIIKVRNDEFSRIQARFKTRLSLTSSSVDEVIQERILKKKPEAKAELMEVYNQNDSVLRNLFSFKKDDALLDIKGFSGPEEFANNFPFIHSCCIRTDVLSYSVSISFKCNLSYFITVVSCSIKISEIT
;
A
#
# COMPACT_ATOMS: atom_id res chain seq x y z
N PHE A 1 -8.08 -13.42 4.77
CA PHE A 1 -8.43 -14.30 3.65
C PHE A 1 -9.83 -14.92 3.82
N ASN A 2 -10.20 -15.44 4.99
CA ASN A 2 -11.51 -16.09 5.21
C ASN A 2 -12.68 -15.17 4.86
N TYR A 3 -12.76 -13.98 5.48
CA TYR A 3 -13.84 -13.03 5.18
C TYR A 3 -13.93 -12.66 3.70
N TYR A 4 -12.77 -12.52 3.05
CA TYR A 4 -12.72 -12.24 1.63
C TYR A 4 -13.24 -13.41 0.79
N SER A 5 -12.77 -14.64 1.05
CA SER A 5 -13.24 -15.82 0.33
C SER A 5 -14.72 -16.14 0.59
N ASP A 6 -15.21 -15.88 1.80
CA ASP A 6 -16.62 -16.08 2.14
C ASP A 6 -17.55 -15.09 1.40
N SER A 7 -17.00 -13.92 0.96
CA SER A 7 -17.76 -12.97 0.14
C SER A 7 -18.10 -13.49 -1.26
N PHE A 8 -17.45 -14.56 -1.73
CA PHE A 8 -17.83 -15.21 -2.99
C PHE A 8 -19.15 -15.95 -2.87
N ASP A 9 -19.43 -16.50 -1.70
CA ASP A 9 -20.59 -17.36 -1.44
C ASP A 9 -21.75 -16.58 -0.80
N ARG A 10 -21.45 -15.48 -0.08
CA ARG A 10 -22.44 -14.72 0.71
C ARG A 10 -22.21 -13.21 0.58
N PRO A 11 -23.26 -12.42 0.31
CA PRO A 11 -23.14 -10.97 0.35
C PRO A 11 -22.66 -10.48 1.72
N THR A 12 -21.78 -9.50 1.72
CA THR A 12 -21.29 -8.86 2.95
C THR A 12 -21.22 -7.35 2.78
N SER A 13 -21.46 -6.63 3.86
CA SER A 13 -21.20 -5.19 3.97
C SER A 13 -19.89 -4.88 4.68
N ASP A 14 -19.17 -5.91 5.17
CA ASP A 14 -17.96 -5.78 5.96
C ASP A 14 -16.72 -5.77 5.05
N LEU A 15 -16.53 -4.69 4.31
CA LEU A 15 -15.56 -4.56 3.22
C LEU A 15 -14.27 -3.85 3.62
N GLY A 16 -14.26 -3.20 4.80
CA GLY A 16 -13.14 -2.41 5.27
C GLY A 16 -12.08 -3.25 5.98
N VAL A 17 -10.83 -3.10 5.56
CA VAL A 17 -9.65 -3.69 6.21
C VAL A 17 -8.71 -2.55 6.62
N TRP A 18 -8.30 -2.52 7.90
CA TRP A 18 -7.35 -1.56 8.42
C TRP A 18 -6.06 -2.25 8.85
N ILE A 19 -4.95 -1.83 8.30
CA ILE A 19 -3.62 -2.36 8.57
C ILE A 19 -2.81 -1.26 9.28
N SER A 20 -2.56 -1.45 10.57
CA SER A 20 -1.79 -0.53 11.39
C SER A 20 -0.38 -1.03 11.66
N GLY A 21 0.52 -0.12 12.00
CA GLY A 21 1.89 -0.43 12.39
C GLY A 21 2.74 0.82 12.31
N PHE A 22 3.80 0.89 13.10
CA PHE A 22 4.68 2.06 13.11
C PHE A 22 5.48 2.19 11.80
N PHE A 23 6.20 3.30 11.66
CA PHE A 23 7.03 3.57 10.49
C PHE A 23 8.07 2.46 10.31
N GLY A 24 8.20 1.94 9.09
CA GLY A 24 9.14 0.85 8.80
C GLY A 24 8.64 -0.57 9.14
N SER A 25 7.43 -0.75 9.69
CA SER A 25 6.87 -2.09 9.99
C SER A 25 6.50 -2.93 8.76
N GLY A 26 6.67 -2.40 7.54
CA GLY A 26 6.41 -3.13 6.30
C GLY A 26 4.96 -3.06 5.80
N LYS A 27 4.13 -2.14 6.29
CA LYS A 27 2.72 -1.99 5.88
C LYS A 27 2.52 -1.91 4.37
N SER A 28 3.22 -0.99 3.71
CA SER A 28 3.15 -0.79 2.26
C SER A 28 3.60 -2.04 1.49
N HIS A 29 4.64 -2.72 1.99
CA HIS A 29 5.10 -3.97 1.41
C HIS A 29 4.06 -5.08 1.58
N PHE A 30 3.47 -5.20 2.77
CA PHE A 30 2.41 -6.16 3.04
C PHE A 30 1.19 -5.92 2.16
N LEU A 31 0.74 -4.67 2.03
CA LEU A 31 -0.37 -4.29 1.16
C LEU A 31 -0.10 -4.68 -0.30
N LYS A 32 1.11 -4.41 -0.79
CA LYS A 32 1.55 -4.77 -2.14
C LYS A 32 1.62 -6.29 -2.35
N MET A 33 2.14 -7.05 -1.37
CA MET A 33 2.16 -8.51 -1.46
C MET A 33 0.74 -9.09 -1.45
N LEU A 34 -0.15 -8.52 -0.63
CA LEU A 34 -1.55 -8.91 -0.57
C LEU A 34 -2.25 -8.70 -1.91
N SER A 35 -2.01 -7.56 -2.59
CA SER A 35 -2.57 -7.30 -3.91
C SER A 35 -2.10 -8.35 -4.94
N TYR A 36 -0.81 -8.68 -4.98
CA TYR A 36 -0.28 -9.68 -5.91
C TYR A 36 -0.84 -11.08 -5.65
N ILE A 37 -0.97 -11.47 -4.38
CA ILE A 37 -1.55 -12.76 -4.02
C ILE A 37 -3.01 -12.84 -4.49
N LEU A 38 -3.82 -11.82 -4.19
CA LEU A 38 -5.25 -11.85 -4.48
C LEU A 38 -5.55 -11.73 -5.99
N GLU A 39 -4.79 -10.92 -6.73
CA GLU A 39 -4.90 -10.87 -8.20
C GLU A 39 -4.48 -12.18 -8.86
N ASN A 40 -3.60 -12.92 -8.23
CA ASN A 40 -3.12 -14.22 -8.66
C ASN A 40 -2.78 -14.31 -10.17
N ARG A 41 -2.12 -13.27 -10.68
CA ARG A 41 -1.74 -13.16 -12.09
C ARG A 41 -0.82 -14.32 -12.51
N ASN A 42 -0.90 -14.65 -13.79
CA ASN A 42 0.04 -15.60 -14.39
C ASN A 42 1.32 -14.85 -14.79
N ILE A 43 2.46 -15.24 -14.23
CA ILE A 43 3.78 -14.68 -14.52
C ILE A 43 4.67 -15.81 -15.05
N GLY A 44 4.98 -15.78 -16.35
CA GLY A 44 5.83 -16.82 -16.95
C GLY A 44 5.24 -18.24 -16.88
N GLY A 45 3.92 -18.38 -16.92
CA GLY A 45 3.23 -19.68 -16.83
C GLY A 45 2.90 -20.15 -15.42
N VAL A 46 3.33 -19.39 -14.37
CA VAL A 46 3.09 -19.72 -12.97
C VAL A 46 2.19 -18.68 -12.32
N LYS A 47 1.17 -19.11 -11.59
CA LYS A 47 0.31 -18.22 -10.82
C LYS A 47 1.06 -17.62 -9.64
N THR A 48 0.79 -16.32 -9.33
CA THR A 48 1.50 -15.59 -8.27
C THR A 48 1.43 -16.30 -6.92
N VAL A 49 0.31 -16.93 -6.57
CA VAL A 49 0.14 -17.65 -5.30
C VAL A 49 1.17 -18.79 -5.13
N GLU A 50 1.62 -19.41 -6.23
CA GLU A 50 2.58 -20.51 -6.17
C GLU A 50 3.98 -20.07 -5.71
N PHE A 51 4.36 -18.78 -5.95
CA PHE A 51 5.61 -18.22 -5.43
C PHE A 51 5.64 -18.13 -3.90
N PHE A 52 4.46 -18.11 -3.28
CA PHE A 52 4.31 -18.05 -1.82
C PHE A 52 4.19 -19.44 -1.17
N ARG A 53 3.89 -20.51 -1.94
CA ARG A 53 3.68 -21.86 -1.42
C ARG A 53 4.78 -22.33 -0.49
N LYS A 54 6.05 -22.14 -0.87
CA LYS A 54 7.20 -22.53 -0.04
C LYS A 54 7.27 -21.83 1.32
N LYS A 55 6.72 -20.61 1.42
CA LYS A 55 6.72 -19.85 2.68
C LYS A 55 5.70 -20.38 3.68
N PHE A 56 4.75 -21.19 3.23
CA PHE A 56 3.67 -21.76 4.03
C PHE A 56 3.78 -23.30 4.16
N GLU A 57 4.94 -23.88 3.85
CA GLU A 57 5.16 -25.34 4.01
C GLU A 57 4.96 -25.79 5.47
N SER A 58 5.31 -24.92 6.44
CA SER A 58 5.08 -25.15 7.87
C SER A 58 3.65 -24.86 8.33
N ASP A 59 2.85 -24.20 7.51
CA ASP A 59 1.46 -23.84 7.81
C ASP A 59 0.54 -24.08 6.59
N PRO A 60 0.27 -25.34 6.25
CA PRO A 60 -0.60 -25.70 5.13
C PRO A 60 -2.04 -25.17 5.27
N ALA A 61 -2.52 -25.02 6.51
CA ALA A 61 -3.88 -24.50 6.77
C ALA A 61 -4.03 -23.06 6.29
N THR A 62 -3.06 -22.20 6.60
CA THR A 62 -3.04 -20.81 6.09
C THR A 62 -2.92 -20.80 4.56
N PHE A 63 -2.10 -21.67 3.97
CA PHE A 63 -1.99 -21.76 2.51
C PHE A 63 -3.32 -22.15 1.86
N MET A 64 -4.07 -23.09 2.43
CA MET A 64 -5.42 -23.46 1.93
C MET A 64 -6.39 -22.27 1.95
N MET A 65 -6.33 -21.41 2.98
CA MET A 65 -7.14 -20.19 3.05
C MET A 65 -6.76 -19.19 1.96
N ILE A 66 -5.47 -19.04 1.69
CA ILE A 66 -4.96 -18.20 0.60
C ILE A 66 -5.43 -18.76 -0.75
N ASP A 67 -5.27 -20.05 -0.99
CA ASP A 67 -5.70 -20.71 -2.23
C ASP A 67 -7.21 -20.53 -2.46
N LYS A 68 -8.04 -20.69 -1.42
CA LYS A 68 -9.48 -20.40 -1.50
C LYS A 68 -9.75 -18.96 -1.90
N ALA A 69 -9.05 -17.99 -1.33
CA ALA A 69 -9.20 -16.58 -1.61
C ALA A 69 -8.78 -16.19 -3.05
N THR A 70 -7.90 -16.97 -3.68
CA THR A 70 -7.40 -16.71 -5.04
C THR A 70 -8.20 -17.43 -6.15
N ARG A 71 -9.34 -18.06 -5.83
CA ARG A 71 -10.19 -18.74 -6.81
C ARG A 71 -11.10 -17.80 -7.59
N GLY A 72 -11.36 -16.61 -7.03
CA GLY A 72 -12.09 -15.56 -7.72
C GLY A 72 -11.21 -14.78 -8.70
N GLU A 73 -11.85 -14.00 -9.55
CA GLU A 73 -11.19 -12.98 -10.35
C GLU A 73 -11.05 -11.70 -9.52
N THR A 74 -9.85 -11.18 -9.40
CA THR A 74 -9.59 -10.00 -8.58
C THR A 74 -8.80 -8.98 -9.37
N GLU A 75 -9.27 -7.74 -9.32
CA GLU A 75 -8.51 -6.57 -9.76
C GLU A 75 -8.19 -5.69 -8.56
N THR A 76 -6.98 -5.12 -8.53
CA THR A 76 -6.57 -4.21 -7.46
C THR A 76 -6.23 -2.83 -7.99
N ILE A 77 -6.67 -1.80 -7.27
CA ILE A 77 -6.29 -0.41 -7.47
C ILE A 77 -5.41 -0.04 -6.29
N LEU A 78 -4.09 -0.17 -6.48
CA LEU A 78 -3.09 0.09 -5.44
C LEU A 78 -2.49 1.48 -5.61
N PHE A 79 -2.62 2.33 -4.59
CA PHE A 79 -2.08 3.68 -4.59
C PHE A 79 -1.74 4.20 -3.19
N ASN A 80 -0.85 5.19 -3.15
CA ASN A 80 -0.57 5.97 -1.95
C ASN A 80 -1.41 7.25 -2.01
N ILE A 81 -2.34 7.40 -1.05
CA ILE A 81 -3.29 8.52 -1.06
C ILE A 81 -2.62 9.88 -0.80
N ASP A 82 -1.48 9.91 -0.12
CA ASP A 82 -0.75 11.16 0.14
C ASP A 82 0.00 11.66 -1.12
N ILE A 83 0.44 10.73 -1.99
CA ILE A 83 1.05 11.04 -3.28
C ILE A 83 -0.01 11.41 -4.32
N GLU A 84 -1.07 10.65 -4.42
CA GLU A 84 -2.14 10.84 -5.42
C GLU A 84 -3.13 11.92 -5.03
N GLY A 85 -3.06 12.38 -3.77
CA GLY A 85 -3.97 13.37 -3.21
C GLY A 85 -3.80 14.76 -3.82
N PHE A 86 -4.86 15.53 -3.76
CA PHE A 86 -4.87 16.92 -4.20
C PHE A 86 -4.29 17.85 -3.12
N SER A 87 -3.65 18.94 -3.54
CA SER A 87 -3.10 19.94 -2.62
C SER A 87 -4.18 20.56 -1.71
N ASN A 88 -5.41 20.70 -2.24
CA ASN A 88 -6.56 21.14 -1.46
C ASN A 88 -7.27 19.95 -0.83
N LYS A 89 -7.08 19.76 0.47
CA LYS A 89 -7.69 18.69 1.28
C LYS A 89 -9.03 19.17 1.87
N ASP A 90 -10.01 19.44 1.02
CA ASP A 90 -11.38 19.71 1.46
C ASP A 90 -12.11 18.42 1.90
N LYS A 91 -13.35 18.58 2.41
CA LYS A 91 -14.19 17.46 2.89
C LYS A 91 -14.46 16.35 1.85
N THR A 92 -14.22 16.61 0.56
CA THR A 92 -14.44 15.64 -0.54
C THR A 92 -13.14 15.05 -1.08
N ALA A 93 -12.00 15.42 -0.51
CA ALA A 93 -10.68 15.06 -1.05
C ALA A 93 -10.47 13.55 -1.16
N VAL A 94 -10.92 12.76 -0.17
CA VAL A 94 -10.83 11.29 -0.23
C VAL A 94 -11.65 10.74 -1.40
N LEU A 95 -12.90 11.20 -1.54
CA LEU A 95 -13.78 10.80 -2.63
C LEU A 95 -13.16 11.11 -4.00
N ARG A 96 -12.57 12.31 -4.15
CA ARG A 96 -11.94 12.73 -5.41
C ARG A 96 -10.75 11.84 -5.78
N VAL A 97 -9.92 11.47 -4.80
CA VAL A 97 -8.79 10.55 -5.06
C VAL A 97 -9.28 9.16 -5.45
N PHE A 98 -10.30 8.63 -4.78
CA PHE A 98 -10.89 7.34 -5.18
C PHE A 98 -11.47 7.39 -6.59
N ALA A 99 -12.16 8.48 -6.94
CA ALA A 99 -12.69 8.68 -8.30
C ALA A 99 -11.55 8.74 -9.34
N LYS A 100 -10.51 9.57 -9.08
CA LYS A 100 -9.31 9.66 -9.92
C LYS A 100 -8.73 8.29 -10.18
N MET A 101 -8.47 7.51 -9.12
CA MET A 101 -7.83 6.21 -9.24
C MET A 101 -8.71 5.17 -9.92
N PHE A 102 -10.02 5.23 -9.70
CA PHE A 102 -10.98 4.37 -10.40
C PHE A 102 -11.04 4.69 -11.90
N TYR A 103 -11.10 5.96 -12.29
CA TYR A 103 -11.09 6.35 -13.70
C TYR A 103 -9.77 5.99 -14.38
N ASN A 104 -8.62 6.20 -13.73
CA ASN A 104 -7.33 5.77 -14.24
C ASN A 104 -7.28 4.25 -14.46
N HIS A 105 -7.87 3.47 -13.55
CA HIS A 105 -8.00 2.00 -13.69
C HIS A 105 -8.83 1.61 -14.91
N LEU A 106 -9.86 2.38 -15.23
CA LEU A 106 -10.68 2.20 -16.45
C LEU A 106 -9.98 2.69 -17.74
N GLY A 107 -8.76 3.24 -17.65
CA GLY A 107 -8.04 3.83 -18.78
C GLY A 107 -8.51 5.23 -19.18
N LEU A 108 -9.35 5.85 -18.34
CA LEU A 108 -9.81 7.23 -18.50
C LEU A 108 -8.85 8.21 -17.83
N TYR A 109 -8.96 9.51 -18.14
CA TYR A 109 -8.10 10.54 -17.57
C TYR A 109 -8.61 11.02 -16.22
N GLY A 110 -8.29 10.29 -15.16
CA GLY A 110 -8.75 10.58 -13.80
C GLY A 110 -8.18 11.86 -13.15
N GLU A 111 -7.13 12.46 -13.73
CA GLU A 111 -6.56 13.72 -13.25
C GLU A 111 -7.52 14.91 -13.42
N ASP A 112 -8.34 14.85 -14.48
CA ASP A 112 -9.39 15.82 -14.73
C ASP A 112 -10.74 15.11 -14.85
N LEU A 113 -11.62 15.33 -13.87
CA LEU A 113 -12.92 14.68 -13.81
C LEU A 113 -13.81 15.06 -15.01
N LYS A 114 -13.67 16.26 -15.56
CA LYS A 114 -14.41 16.72 -16.75
C LYS A 114 -14.02 15.89 -17.97
N VAL A 115 -12.71 15.69 -18.17
CA VAL A 115 -12.18 14.86 -19.26
C VAL A 115 -12.56 13.40 -19.04
N ALA A 116 -12.41 12.87 -17.83
CA ALA A 116 -12.81 11.50 -17.52
C ALA A 116 -14.28 11.22 -17.83
N LYS A 117 -15.18 12.14 -17.49
CA LYS A 117 -16.62 12.04 -17.80
C LYS A 117 -16.91 12.11 -19.29
N LEU A 118 -16.19 12.95 -20.03
CA LEU A 118 -16.29 12.96 -21.49
C LEU A 118 -15.84 11.64 -22.10
N GLU A 119 -14.66 11.15 -21.72
CA GLU A 119 -14.14 9.87 -22.20
C GLU A 119 -15.10 8.70 -21.86
N GLN A 120 -15.68 8.71 -20.65
CA GLN A 120 -16.68 7.73 -20.25
C GLN A 120 -17.95 7.81 -21.12
N PHE A 121 -18.41 9.03 -21.43
CA PHE A 121 -19.56 9.24 -22.31
C PHE A 121 -19.27 8.73 -23.71
N ILE A 122 -18.10 9.05 -24.27
CA ILE A 122 -17.66 8.58 -25.60
C ILE A 122 -17.58 7.04 -25.62
N ALA A 123 -17.03 6.44 -24.57
CA ALA A 123 -16.91 4.99 -24.44
C ALA A 123 -18.29 4.30 -24.39
N LYS A 124 -19.25 4.86 -23.64
CA LYS A 124 -20.63 4.36 -23.61
C LYS A 124 -21.35 4.43 -24.97
N GLN A 125 -20.93 5.36 -25.84
CA GLN A 125 -21.41 5.45 -27.22
C GLN A 125 -20.69 4.49 -28.19
N GLY A 126 -19.67 3.76 -27.72
CA GLY A 126 -18.83 2.91 -28.55
C GLY A 126 -17.95 3.68 -29.55
N LYS A 127 -17.65 4.95 -29.28
CA LYS A 127 -16.98 5.87 -30.20
C LYS A 127 -15.53 6.24 -29.79
N THR A 128 -14.96 5.52 -28.86
CA THR A 128 -13.60 5.84 -28.33
C THR A 128 -12.54 5.82 -29.42
N ASP A 129 -12.51 4.80 -30.27
CA ASP A 129 -11.50 4.68 -31.32
C ASP A 129 -11.72 5.71 -32.43
N GLU A 130 -12.99 5.99 -32.78
CA GLU A 130 -13.34 7.03 -33.74
C GLU A 130 -12.90 8.41 -33.22
N PHE A 131 -13.17 8.72 -31.95
CA PHE A 131 -12.79 9.98 -31.33
C PHE A 131 -11.26 10.15 -31.33
N ARG A 132 -10.53 9.15 -30.90
CA ARG A 132 -9.05 9.18 -30.88
C ARG A 132 -8.48 9.41 -32.27
N ARG A 133 -8.99 8.69 -33.27
CA ARG A 133 -8.55 8.82 -34.65
C ARG A 133 -8.83 10.21 -35.23
N VAL A 134 -10.05 10.73 -35.03
CA VAL A 134 -10.45 12.04 -35.57
C VAL A 134 -9.65 13.17 -34.88
N PHE A 135 -9.45 13.09 -33.55
CA PHE A 135 -8.64 14.05 -32.83
C PHE A 135 -7.17 14.05 -33.35
N GLU A 136 -6.57 12.88 -33.48
CA GLU A 136 -5.21 12.76 -33.99
C GLU A 136 -5.06 13.33 -35.42
N GLN A 137 -6.05 13.13 -36.27
CA GLN A 137 -6.04 13.72 -37.62
C GLN A 137 -6.08 15.25 -37.61
N LYS A 138 -6.72 15.86 -36.61
CA LYS A 138 -6.84 17.32 -36.50
C LYS A 138 -5.68 17.94 -35.75
N ASN A 139 -5.34 17.38 -34.61
CA ASN A 139 -4.29 17.89 -33.71
C ASN A 139 -2.87 17.49 -34.14
N GLY A 140 -2.71 16.37 -34.86
CA GLY A 140 -1.41 15.81 -35.23
C GLY A 140 -0.74 14.97 -34.14
N SER A 141 -1.33 14.87 -32.94
CA SER A 141 -0.84 14.05 -31.83
C SER A 141 -2.00 13.21 -31.23
N PRO A 142 -1.72 12.01 -30.70
CA PRO A 142 -2.73 11.17 -30.10
C PRO A 142 -3.46 11.85 -28.92
N TRP A 143 -4.76 11.63 -28.79
CA TRP A 143 -5.55 12.16 -27.66
C TRP A 143 -4.96 11.81 -26.28
N VAL A 144 -4.51 10.57 -26.11
CA VAL A 144 -3.99 10.10 -24.81
C VAL A 144 -2.72 10.86 -24.37
N GLU A 145 -1.94 11.37 -25.33
CA GLU A 145 -0.74 12.16 -25.07
C GLU A 145 -1.03 13.66 -24.93
N SER A 146 -2.19 14.12 -25.43
CA SER A 146 -2.55 15.55 -25.49
C SER A 146 -3.64 15.95 -24.48
N ARG A 147 -4.32 14.97 -23.86
CA ARG A 147 -5.49 15.23 -23.01
C ARG A 147 -5.20 15.96 -21.71
N ASP A 148 -3.97 15.92 -21.21
CA ASP A 148 -3.52 16.71 -20.06
C ASP A 148 -3.43 18.20 -20.38
N ALA A 149 -3.18 18.52 -21.62
CA ALA A 149 -3.06 19.87 -22.15
C ALA A 149 -4.25 20.27 -23.07
N TYR A 150 -5.37 19.57 -23.00
CA TYR A 150 -6.52 19.73 -23.91
C TYR A 150 -7.02 21.17 -23.99
N ALA A 151 -6.83 21.95 -22.94
CA ALA A 151 -7.23 23.36 -22.91
C ALA A 151 -6.52 24.23 -23.95
N PHE A 152 -5.39 23.81 -24.48
CA PHE A 152 -4.65 24.50 -25.53
C PHE A 152 -5.12 24.11 -26.96
N PHE A 153 -5.99 23.12 -27.07
CA PHE A 153 -6.44 22.55 -28.35
C PHE A 153 -7.95 22.70 -28.55
N GLU A 154 -8.50 23.90 -28.21
CA GLU A 154 -9.95 24.15 -28.23
C GLU A 154 -10.60 23.77 -29.55
N ASP A 155 -10.10 24.28 -30.68
CA ASP A 155 -10.70 24.04 -31.97
C ASP A 155 -10.65 22.57 -32.39
N ASP A 156 -9.52 21.86 -32.11
CA ASP A 156 -9.37 20.45 -32.43
C ASP A 156 -10.33 19.57 -31.60
N VAL A 157 -10.50 19.90 -30.31
CA VAL A 157 -11.44 19.21 -29.43
C VAL A 157 -12.89 19.47 -29.85
N VAL A 158 -13.27 20.74 -30.07
CA VAL A 158 -14.60 21.15 -30.48
C VAL A 158 -14.99 20.49 -31.80
N ASP A 159 -14.11 20.55 -32.78
CA ASP A 159 -14.28 19.93 -34.07
C ASP A 159 -14.43 18.41 -34.00
N THR A 160 -13.64 17.78 -33.11
CA THR A 160 -13.72 16.33 -32.92
C THR A 160 -15.05 15.94 -32.25
N LEU A 161 -15.51 16.69 -31.26
CA LEU A 161 -16.81 16.47 -30.62
C LEU A 161 -17.98 16.64 -31.61
N THR A 162 -17.89 17.65 -32.47
CA THR A 162 -18.86 17.90 -33.51
C THR A 162 -18.90 16.75 -34.52
N ALA A 163 -17.73 16.33 -35.00
CA ALA A 163 -17.63 15.29 -36.03
C ALA A 163 -18.06 13.90 -35.52
N VAL A 164 -17.65 13.54 -34.29
CA VAL A 164 -17.82 12.18 -33.76
C VAL A 164 -19.14 12.01 -33.02
N LEU A 165 -19.53 12.99 -32.20
CA LEU A 165 -20.73 12.89 -31.37
C LEU A 165 -21.97 13.56 -32.02
N GLY A 166 -21.79 14.26 -33.14
CA GLY A 166 -22.88 15.00 -33.80
C GLY A 166 -23.36 16.18 -32.95
N MET A 167 -22.53 16.70 -32.05
CA MET A 167 -22.85 17.90 -31.28
C MET A 167 -22.84 19.12 -32.18
N SER A 168 -23.69 20.13 -31.91
CA SER A 168 -23.50 21.42 -32.53
C SER A 168 -22.20 22.08 -32.03
N GLU A 169 -21.57 22.88 -32.88
CA GLU A 169 -20.36 23.62 -32.50
C GLU A 169 -20.57 24.45 -31.21
N THR A 170 -21.73 25.10 -31.10
CA THR A 170 -22.10 25.83 -29.89
C THR A 170 -22.14 24.95 -28.65
N ALA A 171 -22.71 23.74 -28.75
CA ALA A 171 -22.75 22.83 -27.60
C ALA A 171 -21.36 22.31 -27.26
N ALA A 172 -20.53 22.02 -28.24
CA ALA A 172 -19.14 21.57 -28.02
C ALA A 172 -18.29 22.69 -27.39
N ARG A 173 -18.40 23.93 -27.85
CA ARG A 173 -17.72 25.09 -27.23
C ARG A 173 -18.24 25.37 -25.81
N ASN A 174 -19.54 25.25 -25.56
CA ASN A 174 -20.12 25.41 -24.23
C ASN A 174 -19.56 24.35 -23.25
N TRP A 175 -19.43 23.09 -23.73
CA TRP A 175 -18.78 22.07 -22.93
C TRP A 175 -17.29 22.41 -22.66
N PHE A 176 -16.57 22.82 -23.71
CA PHE A 176 -15.15 23.16 -23.59
C PHE A 176 -14.90 24.32 -22.63
N ASN A 177 -15.64 25.43 -22.78
CA ASN A 177 -15.51 26.64 -22.00
C ASN A 177 -16.23 26.59 -20.65
N GLY A 178 -17.01 25.54 -20.39
CA GLY A 178 -17.71 25.36 -19.12
C GLY A 178 -16.73 25.31 -17.96
N THR A 179 -16.86 26.26 -17.04
CA THR A 179 -16.04 26.36 -15.82
C THR A 179 -16.53 25.46 -14.69
N GLU A 180 -17.62 24.73 -14.93
CA GLU A 180 -18.12 23.76 -13.96
C GLU A 180 -17.09 22.67 -13.78
N THR A 181 -16.37 22.73 -12.65
CA THR A 181 -15.63 21.59 -12.16
C THR A 181 -16.63 20.47 -11.98
N ALA A 182 -16.49 19.40 -12.76
CA ALA A 182 -17.36 18.26 -12.61
C ALA A 182 -17.22 17.74 -11.17
N GLU A 183 -18.26 17.96 -10.36
CA GLU A 183 -18.34 17.39 -9.03
C GLU A 183 -18.81 15.95 -9.12
N ILE A 184 -18.31 15.12 -8.23
CA ILE A 184 -18.80 13.77 -8.08
C ILE A 184 -19.31 13.58 -6.66
N SER A 185 -20.49 12.99 -6.51
CA SER A 185 -21.00 12.56 -5.22
C SER A 185 -20.60 11.12 -4.93
N ILE A 186 -20.60 10.75 -3.64
CA ILE A 186 -20.37 9.36 -3.22
C ILE A 186 -21.34 8.41 -3.93
N ALA A 187 -22.62 8.76 -4.00
CA ALA A 187 -23.63 7.95 -4.65
C ALA A 187 -23.35 7.72 -6.15
N GLN A 188 -22.86 8.75 -6.86
CA GLN A 188 -22.49 8.64 -8.27
C GLN A 188 -21.29 7.73 -8.46
N LEU A 189 -20.19 7.95 -7.71
CA LEU A 189 -18.99 7.10 -7.80
C LEU A 189 -19.33 5.64 -7.50
N VAL A 190 -20.08 5.40 -6.42
CA VAL A 190 -20.48 4.04 -6.03
C VAL A 190 -21.38 3.39 -7.06
N SER A 191 -22.30 4.15 -7.69
CA SER A 191 -23.11 3.62 -8.80
C SER A 191 -22.23 3.20 -9.98
N GLU A 192 -21.25 3.99 -10.36
CA GLU A 192 -20.34 3.65 -11.46
C GLU A 192 -19.43 2.46 -11.16
N ILE A 193 -18.92 2.38 -9.92
CA ILE A 193 -18.16 1.21 -9.45
C ILE A 193 -19.06 -0.03 -9.46
N LYS A 194 -20.32 0.10 -9.00
CA LYS A 194 -21.28 -0.99 -9.02
C LYS A 194 -21.55 -1.48 -10.44
N ASP A 195 -21.83 -0.57 -11.38
CA ASP A 195 -22.05 -0.93 -12.79
C ASP A 195 -20.85 -1.68 -13.37
N TYR A 196 -19.63 -1.24 -13.00
CA TYR A 196 -18.40 -1.91 -13.39
C TYR A 196 -18.29 -3.33 -12.84
N VAL A 197 -18.45 -3.53 -11.54
CA VAL A 197 -18.32 -4.86 -10.93
C VAL A 197 -19.48 -5.80 -11.29
N ASP A 198 -20.65 -5.25 -11.61
CA ASP A 198 -21.81 -6.04 -12.05
C ASP A 198 -21.69 -6.46 -13.55
N SER A 199 -20.85 -5.78 -14.32
CA SER A 199 -20.49 -6.21 -15.69
C SER A 199 -19.49 -7.37 -15.72
N LYS A 200 -18.89 -7.70 -14.59
CA LYS A 200 -17.92 -8.78 -14.42
C LYS A 200 -18.59 -10.06 -13.90
N PRO A 201 -17.91 -11.22 -13.98
CA PRO A 201 -18.42 -12.47 -13.40
C PRO A 201 -18.78 -12.36 -11.91
N ASP A 202 -19.64 -13.24 -11.41
CA ASP A 202 -20.09 -13.20 -10.00
C ASP A 202 -18.95 -13.38 -8.99
N ASN A 203 -17.91 -14.14 -9.35
CA ASN A 203 -16.71 -14.34 -8.55
C ASN A 203 -15.67 -13.22 -8.69
N PHE A 204 -16.00 -12.13 -9.39
CA PHE A 204 -15.12 -10.98 -9.52
C PHE A 204 -15.14 -10.11 -8.25
N ARG A 205 -13.96 -9.58 -7.90
CA ARG A 205 -13.79 -8.61 -6.79
C ARG A 205 -12.86 -7.48 -7.21
N LEU A 206 -13.24 -6.25 -6.85
CA LEU A 206 -12.43 -5.05 -7.00
C LEU A 206 -11.91 -4.62 -5.63
N LEU A 207 -10.60 -4.43 -5.49
CA LEU A 207 -9.96 -4.04 -4.24
C LEU A 207 -9.27 -2.69 -4.36
N PHE A 208 -9.72 -1.71 -3.58
CA PHE A 208 -8.96 -0.50 -3.35
C PHE A 208 -7.92 -0.75 -2.25
N MET A 209 -6.66 -0.72 -2.62
CA MET A 209 -5.50 -0.92 -1.76
C MET A 209 -4.84 0.43 -1.51
N VAL A 210 -5.17 1.07 -0.40
CA VAL A 210 -4.85 2.48 -0.15
C VAL A 210 -3.80 2.61 0.93
N ASP A 211 -2.63 3.08 0.56
CA ASP A 211 -1.52 3.26 1.48
C ASP A 211 -1.54 4.67 2.11
N GLU A 212 -1.05 4.77 3.34
CA GLU A 212 -0.87 6.00 4.14
C GLU A 212 -2.15 6.78 4.45
N VAL A 213 -3.32 6.15 4.45
CA VAL A 213 -4.61 6.77 4.73
C VAL A 213 -4.65 7.46 6.09
N GLY A 214 -4.09 6.82 7.12
CA GLY A 214 -4.05 7.40 8.47
C GLY A 214 -3.28 8.73 8.51
N GLN A 215 -2.18 8.83 7.78
CA GLN A 215 -1.37 10.05 7.68
C GLN A 215 -2.08 11.13 6.86
N TYR A 216 -2.67 10.76 5.73
CA TYR A 216 -3.43 11.66 4.86
C TYR A 216 -4.61 12.34 5.58
N ILE A 217 -5.39 11.54 6.32
CA ILE A 217 -6.53 12.01 7.11
C ILE A 217 -6.05 12.83 8.32
N GLY A 218 -4.99 12.37 9.02
CA GLY A 218 -4.50 13.00 10.24
C GLY A 218 -5.61 13.19 11.25
N THR A 219 -5.79 14.42 11.74
CA THR A 219 -6.83 14.79 12.71
C THR A 219 -8.13 15.31 12.08
N SER A 220 -8.26 15.27 10.74
CA SER A 220 -9.43 15.81 10.04
C SER A 220 -10.64 14.87 10.17
N THR A 221 -11.64 15.29 10.92
CA THR A 221 -12.92 14.59 11.05
C THR A 221 -13.66 14.50 9.72
N ASP A 222 -13.61 15.56 8.90
CA ASP A 222 -14.31 15.63 7.62
C ASP A 222 -13.77 14.58 6.62
N LEU A 223 -12.45 14.43 6.53
CA LEU A 223 -11.83 13.43 5.68
C LEU A 223 -12.15 12.01 6.16
N LEU A 224 -12.16 11.81 7.47
CA LEU A 224 -12.48 10.52 8.07
C LEU A 224 -13.95 10.13 7.81
N LEU A 225 -14.88 11.08 7.97
CA LEU A 225 -16.30 10.89 7.65
C LEU A 225 -16.52 10.65 6.13
N ASN A 226 -15.75 11.30 5.28
CA ASN A 226 -15.81 11.10 3.84
C ASN A 226 -15.40 9.67 3.46
N LEU A 227 -14.29 9.17 4.02
CA LEU A 227 -13.88 7.76 3.85
C LEU A 227 -14.94 6.79 4.38
N GLN A 228 -15.46 7.04 5.57
CA GLN A 228 -16.50 6.21 6.18
C GLN A 228 -17.74 6.11 5.29
N SER A 229 -18.27 7.25 4.85
CA SER A 229 -19.46 7.29 4.01
C SER A 229 -19.26 6.57 2.68
N LEU A 230 -18.05 6.69 2.09
CA LEU A 230 -17.70 5.96 0.87
C LEU A 230 -17.70 4.44 1.11
N VAL A 231 -17.02 3.96 2.16
CA VAL A 231 -16.95 2.52 2.48
C VAL A 231 -18.33 1.97 2.85
N GLU A 232 -19.15 2.77 3.54
CA GLU A 232 -20.52 2.41 3.89
C GLU A 232 -21.40 2.22 2.66
N GLU A 233 -21.36 3.18 1.74
CA GLU A 233 -22.17 3.13 0.52
C GLU A 233 -21.70 1.99 -0.42
N LEU A 234 -20.39 1.75 -0.54
CA LEU A 234 -19.84 0.58 -1.23
C LEU A 234 -20.37 -0.72 -0.61
N GLY A 235 -20.38 -0.82 0.72
CA GLY A 235 -20.90 -1.98 1.45
C GLY A 235 -22.38 -2.21 1.21
N ALA A 236 -23.16 -1.14 1.18
CA ALA A 236 -24.62 -1.22 0.97
C ALA A 236 -25.01 -1.59 -0.47
N LYS A 237 -24.23 -1.16 -1.47
CA LYS A 237 -24.61 -1.27 -2.89
C LYS A 237 -23.89 -2.38 -3.65
N CYS A 238 -22.65 -2.73 -3.28
CA CYS A 238 -21.82 -3.65 -4.07
C CYS A 238 -21.82 -5.10 -3.56
N ASN A 239 -22.61 -5.43 -2.54
CA ASN A 239 -22.87 -6.80 -2.10
C ASN A 239 -21.61 -7.66 -1.85
N GLY A 240 -20.51 -7.07 -1.36
CA GLY A 240 -19.26 -7.78 -1.14
C GLY A 240 -18.32 -7.86 -2.34
N LYS A 241 -18.68 -7.27 -3.49
CA LYS A 241 -17.83 -7.27 -4.70
C LYS A 241 -16.69 -6.24 -4.65
N VAL A 242 -16.75 -5.25 -3.75
CA VAL A 242 -15.74 -4.19 -3.63
C VAL A 242 -15.16 -4.19 -2.23
N TRP A 243 -13.84 -4.13 -2.09
CA TRP A 243 -13.14 -4.11 -0.80
C TRP A 243 -12.24 -2.86 -0.70
N VAL A 244 -12.05 -2.35 0.53
CA VAL A 244 -11.20 -1.19 0.81
C VAL A 244 -10.21 -1.57 1.90
N CYS A 245 -8.93 -1.70 1.54
CA CYS A 245 -7.84 -2.01 2.44
C CYS A 245 -6.99 -0.74 2.64
N CYS A 246 -6.96 -0.23 3.86
CA CYS A 246 -6.24 0.98 4.22
C CYS A 246 -5.06 0.69 5.13
N THR A 247 -3.97 1.46 5.00
CA THR A 247 -2.89 1.46 5.98
C THR A 247 -2.85 2.75 6.80
N GLY A 248 -2.35 2.65 8.04
CA GLY A 248 -2.12 3.78 8.91
C GLY A 248 -0.99 3.50 9.90
N GLN A 249 -0.33 4.53 10.40
CA GLN A 249 0.71 4.36 11.43
C GLN A 249 0.07 3.98 12.76
N GLU A 250 -1.05 4.58 13.09
CA GLU A 250 -1.79 4.31 14.32
C GLU A 250 -2.93 3.32 14.10
N ALA A 251 -3.31 2.62 15.16
CA ALA A 251 -4.54 1.86 15.15
C ALA A 251 -5.72 2.82 14.96
N ILE A 252 -6.71 2.40 14.18
CA ILE A 252 -7.90 3.22 13.90
C ILE A 252 -8.55 3.75 15.20
N ASN A 253 -8.43 3.01 16.30
CA ASN A 253 -8.95 3.42 17.60
C ASN A 253 -8.21 4.62 18.23
N GLU A 254 -6.95 4.85 17.87
CA GLU A 254 -6.14 5.95 18.41
C GLU A 254 -6.43 7.25 17.65
N ILE A 255 -6.62 7.16 16.35
CA ILE A 255 -7.11 8.28 15.52
C ILE A 255 -8.47 8.78 16.05
N ILE A 256 -9.24 7.87 16.61
CA ILE A 256 -10.63 8.03 17.04
C ILE A 256 -10.76 8.58 18.47
N LYS A 257 -9.79 8.45 19.36
CA LYS A 257 -9.87 8.83 20.80
C LYS A 257 -10.33 10.26 21.08
N VAL A 258 -10.43 11.10 20.08
CA VAL A 258 -10.74 12.54 20.24
C VAL A 258 -12.26 12.82 20.35
N ARG A 259 -13.18 11.93 19.92
CA ARG A 259 -14.65 12.14 20.03
C ARG A 259 -15.45 10.83 20.06
N ASN A 260 -16.17 10.59 21.15
CA ASN A 260 -16.74 9.29 21.51
C ASN A 260 -17.95 8.76 20.71
N ASP A 261 -18.76 9.57 20.03
CA ASP A 261 -20.07 9.12 19.53
C ASP A 261 -20.18 8.90 17.99
N GLU A 262 -19.42 9.62 17.18
CA GLU A 262 -19.45 9.46 15.72
C GLU A 262 -18.57 8.28 15.24
N PHE A 263 -17.66 7.84 16.04
CA PHE A 263 -16.58 6.94 15.73
C PHE A 263 -16.88 5.44 15.85
N SER A 264 -17.89 5.07 16.62
CA SER A 264 -18.37 3.69 16.65
C SER A 264 -18.83 3.19 15.27
N ARG A 265 -19.29 4.13 14.42
CA ARG A 265 -19.73 3.84 13.05
C ARG A 265 -18.56 3.48 12.12
N ILE A 266 -17.42 4.21 12.22
CA ILE A 266 -16.22 3.91 11.41
C ILE A 266 -15.63 2.56 11.82
N GLN A 267 -15.56 2.31 13.13
CA GLN A 267 -15.10 1.02 13.65
C GLN A 267 -15.95 -0.15 13.12
N ALA A 268 -17.25 0.07 12.94
CA ALA A 268 -18.15 -0.93 12.41
C ALA A 268 -17.87 -1.25 10.92
N ARG A 269 -17.26 -0.32 10.15
CA ARG A 269 -16.97 -0.52 8.74
C ARG A 269 -15.59 -1.15 8.49
N PHE A 270 -14.63 -0.94 9.40
CA PHE A 270 -13.31 -1.58 9.37
C PHE A 270 -13.24 -2.68 10.44
N LYS A 271 -14.02 -3.74 10.25
CA LYS A 271 -14.06 -4.89 11.18
C LYS A 271 -12.77 -5.70 11.17
N THR A 272 -12.16 -5.85 10.00
CA THR A 272 -10.87 -6.54 9.88
C THR A 272 -9.74 -5.56 10.19
N ARG A 273 -9.05 -5.79 11.31
CA ARG A 273 -7.94 -4.95 11.77
C ARG A 273 -6.72 -5.82 11.96
N LEU A 274 -5.64 -5.40 11.34
CA LEU A 274 -4.35 -6.07 11.43
C LEU A 274 -3.35 -5.08 12.02
N SER A 275 -2.57 -5.52 12.99
CA SER A 275 -1.47 -4.73 13.54
C SER A 275 -0.16 -5.42 13.20
N LEU A 276 0.70 -4.72 12.46
CA LEU A 276 2.05 -5.16 12.17
C LEU A 276 2.97 -4.65 13.27
N THR A 277 3.39 -5.57 14.15
CA THR A 277 4.32 -5.27 15.25
C THR A 277 5.76 -5.53 14.81
N SER A 278 6.71 -4.82 15.43
CA SER A 278 8.14 -4.92 15.09
C SER A 278 8.85 -6.15 15.65
N SER A 279 8.14 -7.10 16.21
CA SER A 279 8.77 -8.30 16.80
C SER A 279 9.62 -9.10 15.82
N SER A 280 9.53 -8.83 14.53
CA SER A 280 10.28 -9.49 13.46
C SER A 280 11.27 -8.58 12.72
N VAL A 281 11.52 -7.34 13.19
CA VAL A 281 12.51 -6.48 12.53
C VAL A 281 13.90 -7.08 12.65
N ASP A 282 14.21 -7.64 13.80
CA ASP A 282 15.49 -8.33 14.04
C ASP A 282 15.66 -9.53 13.09
N GLU A 283 14.60 -10.32 12.91
CA GLU A 283 14.58 -11.44 11.96
C GLU A 283 14.75 -10.97 10.50
N VAL A 284 14.09 -9.87 10.11
CA VAL A 284 14.26 -9.28 8.77
C VAL A 284 15.69 -8.79 8.58
N ILE A 285 16.28 -8.12 9.57
CA ILE A 285 17.68 -7.68 9.52
C ILE A 285 18.61 -8.90 9.40
N GLN A 286 18.43 -9.92 10.22
CA GLN A 286 19.22 -11.15 10.18
C GLN A 286 19.13 -11.85 8.81
N GLU A 287 17.92 -12.06 8.30
CA GLU A 287 17.69 -12.82 7.08
C GLU A 287 17.97 -12.04 5.78
N ARG A 288 17.90 -10.71 5.79
CA ARG A 288 18.03 -9.89 4.58
C ARG A 288 19.34 -9.11 4.51
N ILE A 289 19.82 -8.61 5.64
CA ILE A 289 21.01 -7.76 5.71
C ILE A 289 22.21 -8.55 6.22
N LEU A 290 22.01 -9.35 7.28
CA LEU A 290 23.08 -10.03 8.00
C LEU A 290 23.24 -11.50 7.59
N LYS A 291 22.52 -11.99 6.60
CA LYS A 291 22.63 -13.38 6.15
C LYS A 291 24.04 -13.66 5.64
N LYS A 292 24.73 -14.57 6.32
CA LYS A 292 26.08 -14.98 6.01
C LYS A 292 26.07 -16.23 5.10
N LYS A 293 27.14 -16.39 4.37
CA LYS A 293 27.42 -17.68 3.74
C LYS A 293 27.68 -18.74 4.83
N PRO A 294 27.37 -20.02 4.57
CA PRO A 294 27.54 -21.07 5.57
C PRO A 294 28.95 -21.12 6.17
N GLU A 295 29.98 -20.92 5.34
CA GLU A 295 31.39 -20.93 5.74
C GLU A 295 31.68 -19.79 6.72
N ALA A 296 31.28 -18.55 6.38
CA ALA A 296 31.49 -17.37 7.23
C ALA A 296 30.69 -17.47 8.55
N LYS A 297 29.50 -18.10 8.53
CA LYS A 297 28.74 -18.37 9.76
C LYS A 297 29.51 -19.34 10.67
N ALA A 298 30.08 -20.40 10.12
CA ALA A 298 30.87 -21.38 10.88
C ALA A 298 32.11 -20.74 11.49
N GLU A 299 32.85 -19.92 10.74
CA GLU A 299 34.03 -19.19 11.26
C GLU A 299 33.63 -18.23 12.39
N LEU A 300 32.55 -17.48 12.30
CA LEU A 300 32.08 -16.63 13.36
C LEU A 300 31.67 -17.40 14.61
N MET A 301 31.08 -18.57 14.47
CA MET A 301 30.76 -19.44 15.62
C MET A 301 32.02 -19.97 16.29
N GLU A 302 33.05 -20.29 15.52
CA GLU A 302 34.34 -20.71 16.06
C GLU A 302 35.07 -19.56 16.82
N VAL A 303 35.07 -18.34 16.23
CA VAL A 303 35.59 -17.15 16.89
C VAL A 303 34.86 -16.88 18.21
N TYR A 304 33.55 -17.05 18.25
CA TYR A 304 32.78 -16.91 19.50
C TYR A 304 33.23 -17.94 20.53
N ASN A 305 33.34 -19.23 20.17
CA ASN A 305 33.70 -20.30 21.07
C ASN A 305 35.11 -20.11 21.63
N GLN A 306 36.04 -19.61 20.82
CA GLN A 306 37.43 -19.33 21.29
C GLN A 306 37.53 -18.12 22.22
N ASN A 307 36.57 -17.16 22.12
CA ASN A 307 36.62 -15.90 22.85
C ASN A 307 35.41 -15.68 23.79
N ASP A 308 34.63 -16.71 24.10
CA ASP A 308 33.38 -16.61 24.86
C ASP A 308 33.49 -15.81 26.14
N SER A 309 34.52 -16.08 26.95
CA SER A 309 34.73 -15.37 28.21
C SER A 309 35.09 -13.90 28.05
N VAL A 310 35.81 -13.54 26.98
CA VAL A 310 36.18 -12.16 26.68
C VAL A 310 34.95 -11.41 26.18
N LEU A 311 34.18 -12.02 25.26
CA LEU A 311 32.98 -11.45 24.74
C LEU A 311 31.89 -11.23 25.79
N ARG A 312 31.68 -12.21 26.68
CA ARG A 312 30.76 -12.06 27.82
C ARG A 312 31.17 -10.93 28.76
N ASN A 313 32.46 -10.78 29.04
CA ASN A 313 32.93 -9.69 29.87
C ASN A 313 32.81 -8.31 29.19
N LEU A 314 33.03 -8.25 27.89
CA LEU A 314 32.86 -7.01 27.12
C LEU A 314 31.41 -6.53 27.10
N PHE A 315 30.45 -7.46 27.12
CA PHE A 315 29.01 -7.14 27.07
C PHE A 315 28.32 -7.14 28.44
N SER A 316 29.04 -7.46 29.54
CA SER A 316 28.54 -7.36 30.89
C SER A 316 28.73 -5.95 31.45
N PHE A 317 27.94 -5.00 31.00
CA PHE A 317 27.89 -3.67 31.61
C PHE A 317 27.12 -3.71 32.94
N LYS A 318 27.63 -2.99 33.95
CA LYS A 318 26.98 -2.90 35.26
C LYS A 318 25.59 -2.24 35.14
N LYS A 319 24.67 -2.73 35.95
CA LYS A 319 23.23 -2.37 35.99
C LYS A 319 22.92 -0.90 36.32
N ASP A 320 23.89 -0.03 36.54
CA ASP A 320 23.65 1.32 37.04
C ASP A 320 23.30 2.37 35.95
N ASP A 321 23.48 2.04 34.65
CA ASP A 321 23.01 2.88 33.56
C ASP A 321 21.71 2.33 32.98
N ALA A 322 20.59 2.85 33.47
CA ALA A 322 19.23 2.42 33.19
C ALA A 322 18.76 2.60 31.73
N LEU A 323 19.65 2.93 30.81
CA LEU A 323 19.32 3.22 29.40
C LEU A 323 19.69 2.11 28.41
N LEU A 324 20.49 1.11 28.80
CA LEU A 324 20.94 0.03 27.90
C LEU A 324 20.93 -1.32 28.63
N ASP A 325 19.83 -2.06 28.52
CA ASP A 325 19.78 -3.47 28.93
C ASP A 325 20.37 -4.33 27.78
N ILE A 326 21.71 -4.40 27.78
CA ILE A 326 22.45 -5.20 26.81
C ILE A 326 22.46 -6.64 27.31
N LYS A 327 21.55 -7.46 26.77
CA LYS A 327 21.59 -8.91 26.94
C LYS A 327 22.75 -9.46 26.10
N GLY A 328 23.67 -10.18 26.75
CA GLY A 328 24.71 -10.92 26.05
C GLY A 328 24.10 -11.99 25.13
N PHE A 329 24.86 -12.44 24.14
CA PHE A 329 24.44 -13.54 23.25
C PHE A 329 24.23 -14.83 24.04
N SER A 330 23.17 -15.56 23.74
CA SER A 330 22.86 -16.86 24.35
C SER A 330 23.81 -17.97 23.89
N GLY A 331 24.49 -17.76 22.75
CA GLY A 331 25.42 -18.72 22.19
C GLY A 331 26.03 -18.30 20.84
N PRO A 332 26.91 -19.16 20.29
CA PRO A 332 27.64 -18.88 19.04
C PRO A 332 26.74 -18.64 17.84
N GLU A 333 25.61 -19.30 17.79
CA GLU A 333 24.68 -19.17 16.67
C GLU A 333 23.99 -17.79 16.66
N GLU A 334 23.55 -17.32 17.82
CA GLU A 334 22.96 -16.01 17.98
C GLU A 334 23.98 -14.91 17.70
N PHE A 335 25.22 -15.07 18.19
CA PHE A 335 26.32 -14.18 17.84
C PHE A 335 26.54 -14.11 16.33
N ALA A 336 26.68 -15.25 15.66
CA ALA A 336 26.94 -15.30 14.23
C ALA A 336 25.78 -14.70 13.40
N ASN A 337 24.53 -14.88 13.81
CA ASN A 337 23.39 -14.33 13.12
C ASN A 337 23.30 -12.80 13.24
N ASN A 338 23.69 -12.25 14.40
CA ASN A 338 23.58 -10.82 14.69
C ASN A 338 24.85 -10.01 14.34
N PHE A 339 26.02 -10.65 14.17
CA PHE A 339 27.24 -9.94 13.82
C PHE A 339 27.09 -9.14 12.50
N PRO A 340 27.55 -7.85 12.43
CA PRO A 340 28.33 -7.09 13.40
C PRO A 340 27.50 -6.26 14.40
N PHE A 341 26.20 -6.49 14.55
CA PHE A 341 25.34 -5.72 15.43
C PHE A 341 25.16 -6.41 16.79
N ILE A 342 25.12 -5.62 17.85
CA ILE A 342 24.84 -6.09 19.20
C ILE A 342 23.31 -6.08 19.38
N HIS A 343 22.77 -7.18 19.87
CA HIS A 343 21.35 -7.51 19.96
C HIS A 343 20.43 -6.45 20.60
N SER A 344 20.92 -5.62 21.48
CA SER A 344 20.07 -4.65 22.21
C SER A 344 20.19 -3.21 21.74
N CYS A 345 21.08 -2.91 20.80
CA CYS A 345 21.12 -1.60 20.16
C CYS A 345 20.07 -1.43 19.06
N CYS A 346 19.41 -2.51 18.68
CA CYS A 346 18.30 -2.50 17.77
C CYS A 346 17.02 -2.42 18.60
N ILE A 347 16.54 -1.20 18.87
CA ILE A 347 15.12 -0.95 19.01
C ILE A 347 14.51 -1.15 20.40
N ARG A 348 14.67 -0.15 21.25
CA ARG A 348 13.50 0.36 21.96
C ARG A 348 12.92 1.51 21.12
N THR A 349 11.73 1.33 20.65
CA THR A 349 11.04 2.14 19.63
C THR A 349 10.71 3.58 20.05
N ASP A 350 10.99 3.99 21.28
CA ASP A 350 10.60 5.28 21.84
C ASP A 350 11.67 6.39 21.65
N VAL A 351 12.83 6.06 21.03
CA VAL A 351 13.97 7.01 20.90
C VAL A 351 14.47 7.14 19.45
N LEU A 352 13.79 6.56 18.47
CA LEU A 352 14.33 6.30 17.13
C LEU A 352 14.40 7.48 16.16
N SER A 353 13.91 8.66 16.46
CA SER A 353 14.01 9.79 15.52
C SER A 353 15.37 10.51 15.51
N TYR A 354 16.21 10.30 16.51
CA TYR A 354 17.49 11.04 16.63
C TYR A 354 18.76 10.17 16.72
N SER A 355 18.67 8.87 17.02
CA SER A 355 19.83 8.08 17.37
C SER A 355 20.41 7.20 16.25
N VAL A 356 19.70 6.92 15.18
CA VAL A 356 20.17 6.02 14.10
C VAL A 356 21.41 6.57 13.38
N SER A 357 21.52 7.88 13.19
CA SER A 357 22.70 8.49 12.54
C SER A 357 23.95 8.52 13.41
N ILE A 358 23.81 8.55 14.73
CA ILE A 358 24.93 8.66 15.66
C ILE A 358 25.45 7.28 16.07
N SER A 359 24.56 6.30 16.23
CA SER A 359 24.92 4.92 16.62
C SER A 359 25.74 4.21 15.53
N PHE A 360 25.43 4.46 14.24
CA PHE A 360 26.16 3.84 13.13
C PHE A 360 27.64 4.27 13.05
N LYS A 361 27.95 5.52 13.42
CA LYS A 361 29.36 6.02 13.40
C LYS A 361 30.17 5.65 14.64
N CYS A 362 29.57 5.62 15.81
CA CYS A 362 30.30 5.35 17.05
C CYS A 362 30.56 3.87 17.27
N ASN A 363 29.61 2.97 16.97
CA ASN A 363 29.77 1.55 17.29
C ASN A 363 30.69 0.82 16.32
N LEU A 364 30.65 1.16 15.03
CA LEU A 364 31.52 0.51 14.03
C LEU A 364 33.00 0.82 14.28
N SER A 365 33.36 2.06 14.66
CA SER A 365 34.75 2.43 14.95
C SER A 365 35.24 1.84 16.25
N TYR A 366 34.41 1.73 17.28
CA TYR A 366 34.77 1.13 18.58
C TYR A 366 34.91 -0.38 18.47
N PHE A 367 34.02 -1.04 17.75
CA PHE A 367 34.08 -2.49 17.55
C PHE A 367 35.25 -2.90 16.63
N ILE A 368 35.53 -2.15 15.58
CA ILE A 368 36.70 -2.37 14.73
C ILE A 368 37.99 -2.15 15.50
N THR A 369 38.04 -1.18 16.42
CA THR A 369 39.22 -0.89 17.22
C THR A 369 39.46 -1.98 18.29
N VAL A 370 38.42 -2.48 18.95
CA VAL A 370 38.55 -3.53 19.96
C VAL A 370 38.86 -4.89 19.34
N VAL A 371 38.25 -5.23 18.20
CA VAL A 371 38.52 -6.49 17.50
C VAL A 371 39.89 -6.46 16.78
N SER A 372 40.31 -5.30 16.21
CA SER A 372 41.63 -5.19 15.58
C SER A 372 42.79 -5.19 16.55
N CYS A 373 42.59 -4.89 17.83
CA CYS A 373 43.61 -5.03 18.88
C CYS A 373 43.80 -6.50 19.34
N SER A 374 42.83 -7.38 19.12
CA SER A 374 42.89 -8.78 19.62
C SER A 374 42.94 -9.83 18.50
N ILE A 375 42.64 -9.48 17.26
CA ILE A 375 42.67 -10.41 16.13
C ILE A 375 43.43 -9.74 14.98
N LYS A 376 44.53 -10.33 14.54
CA LYS A 376 45.18 -9.94 13.28
C LYS A 376 44.22 -10.24 12.12
N ILE A 377 43.42 -9.28 11.72
CA ILE A 377 42.61 -9.32 10.51
C ILE A 377 43.54 -8.94 9.33
N SER A 378 44.44 -9.80 8.92
CA SER A 378 45.28 -9.56 7.77
C SER A 378 45.00 -10.50 6.60
N GLU A 379 43.92 -11.31 6.66
CA GLU A 379 43.62 -12.28 5.59
C GLU A 379 42.12 -12.53 5.28
N ILE A 380 41.26 -11.58 5.56
CA ILE A 380 39.84 -11.68 5.14
C ILE A 380 39.44 -10.42 4.36
N THR A 381 39.95 -10.30 3.15
CA THR A 381 39.37 -9.47 2.06
C THR A 381 39.14 -10.37 0.84
#